data_db25902d99d198bf79f599bbbca4b73d
#
_entry.id   db25902d99d198bf79f599bbbca4b73d
#
_cell.length_a   1.000
_cell.length_b   1.000
_cell.length_c   1.000
_cell.angle_alpha   90.00
_cell.angle_beta   90.00
_cell.angle_gamma   90.00
#
_symmetry.space_group_name_H-M   'P 1'
#
loop_
_entity.id
_entity.type
_entity.pdbx_description
1 polymer ?
#
loop_
_entity_poly.entity_id
_entity_poly.type
_entity_poly.pdbx_seq_one_letter_code
_entity_poly.pdbx_strand_id
1 'polypeptide(L)'
;MKKEYSLAHLTAISTTPLELAKIAANCGYDYVSIRQIYMGVAGEVPVDLSEDKKAYQEMKDLFKDTGLKLLDIELARIYDGVDLESYKRAFDTGKSLGAKHVLSSIWTDNKEYGIEKFAELCDLAKKYDLTVELEAVPIAGVKSFAEVADILKIIKKDNAGLMMDTHHFNRANDSIELLKTFPSEWFRYAQICDAPLAPLEKDKMIEIMRGGRDYLGEGLIDVASILNAMPIVPYSIELPNSKRVEEYGYEGHAKKCLETAKKYCDTFVTGR
;
A
#
# COMPACT_ATOMS: atom_id res chain seq x y z
N MET A 1 -16.29 -5.61 -14.08
CA MET A 1 -14.92 -6.15 -13.95
C MET A 1 -14.83 -6.90 -12.61
N LYS A 2 -14.13 -8.05 -12.52
CA LYS A 2 -13.88 -8.72 -11.22
C LYS A 2 -13.00 -7.81 -10.38
N LYS A 3 -13.37 -7.56 -9.15
CA LYS A 3 -12.53 -6.87 -8.17
C LYS A 3 -11.57 -7.89 -7.56
N GLU A 4 -10.29 -7.53 -7.43
CA GLU A 4 -9.24 -8.36 -6.86
C GLU A 4 -8.68 -7.69 -5.61
N TYR A 5 -8.27 -8.52 -4.62
CA TYR A 5 -7.90 -8.04 -3.29
C TYR A 5 -6.52 -8.53 -2.87
N SER A 6 -5.71 -7.63 -2.33
CA SER A 6 -4.43 -7.90 -1.68
C SER A 6 -4.54 -7.72 -0.17
N LEU A 7 -3.77 -8.50 0.59
CA LEU A 7 -3.54 -8.27 2.00
C LEU A 7 -2.25 -7.45 2.19
N ALA A 8 -2.36 -6.20 2.65
CA ALA A 8 -1.22 -5.36 2.93
C ALA A 8 -0.53 -5.73 4.25
N HIS A 9 0.80 -5.64 4.29
CA HIS A 9 1.58 -6.10 5.44
C HIS A 9 1.26 -5.35 6.74
N LEU A 10 0.95 -4.06 6.66
CA LEU A 10 0.60 -3.27 7.85
C LEU A 10 -0.65 -3.81 8.56
N THR A 11 -1.55 -4.50 7.86
CA THR A 11 -2.74 -5.15 8.46
C THR A 11 -2.36 -6.25 9.45
N ALA A 12 -1.19 -6.88 9.26
CA ALA A 12 -0.65 -7.94 10.13
C ALA A 12 0.85 -7.72 10.38
N ILE A 13 1.22 -6.55 10.86
CA ILE A 13 2.58 -6.01 10.89
C ILE A 13 3.62 -6.89 11.62
N SER A 14 3.20 -7.67 12.62
CA SER A 14 4.11 -8.54 13.39
C SER A 14 4.24 -9.96 12.80
N THR A 15 3.84 -10.15 11.55
CA THR A 15 4.11 -11.37 10.79
C THR A 15 5.35 -11.23 9.92
N THR A 16 5.99 -12.33 9.60
CA THR A 16 6.98 -12.38 8.52
C THR A 16 6.28 -12.32 7.16
N PRO A 17 6.97 -11.94 6.06
CA PRO A 17 6.38 -11.96 4.72
C PRO A 17 5.77 -13.32 4.34
N LEU A 18 6.41 -14.43 4.74
CA LEU A 18 5.89 -15.78 4.47
C LEU A 18 4.64 -16.11 5.30
N GLU A 19 4.59 -15.72 6.57
CA GLU A 19 3.39 -15.90 7.41
C GLU A 19 2.23 -15.07 6.87
N LEU A 20 2.48 -13.82 6.47
CA LEU A 20 1.47 -12.97 5.84
C LEU A 20 0.90 -13.62 4.57
N ALA A 21 1.77 -14.16 3.71
CA ALA A 21 1.34 -14.83 2.49
C ALA A 21 0.52 -16.09 2.77
N LYS A 22 0.87 -16.87 3.81
CA LYS A 22 0.05 -18.02 4.27
C LYS A 22 -1.33 -17.58 4.73
N ILE A 23 -1.42 -16.51 5.53
CA ILE A 23 -2.68 -15.90 5.96
C ILE A 23 -3.50 -15.44 4.75
N ALA A 24 -2.90 -14.74 3.81
CA ALA A 24 -3.59 -14.26 2.60
C ALA A 24 -4.16 -15.43 1.78
N ALA A 25 -3.36 -16.50 1.58
CA ALA A 25 -3.79 -17.70 0.88
C ALA A 25 -4.97 -18.39 1.58
N ASN A 26 -4.86 -18.62 2.90
CA ASN A 26 -5.90 -19.25 3.71
C ASN A 26 -7.22 -18.46 3.69
N CYS A 27 -7.14 -17.13 3.69
CA CYS A 27 -8.31 -16.26 3.65
C CYS A 27 -8.92 -16.10 2.25
N GLY A 28 -8.23 -16.51 1.19
CA GLY A 28 -8.72 -16.43 -0.19
C GLY A 28 -8.55 -15.05 -0.83
N TYR A 29 -7.45 -14.37 -0.54
CA TYR A 29 -7.00 -13.18 -1.25
C TYR A 29 -6.46 -13.55 -2.63
N ASP A 30 -6.53 -12.61 -3.59
CA ASP A 30 -5.93 -12.77 -4.92
C ASP A 30 -4.43 -12.42 -4.89
N TYR A 31 -4.04 -11.50 -4.00
CA TYR A 31 -2.68 -10.98 -3.84
C TYR A 31 -2.27 -10.82 -2.38
N VAL A 32 -0.97 -10.62 -2.19
CA VAL A 32 -0.35 -10.14 -0.94
C VAL A 32 0.60 -8.99 -1.27
N SER A 33 0.71 -8.00 -0.37
CA SER A 33 1.67 -6.89 -0.43
C SER A 33 2.61 -7.01 0.76
N ILE A 34 3.94 -7.08 0.53
CA ILE A 34 4.89 -7.41 1.59
C ILE A 34 5.89 -6.29 1.87
N ARG A 35 6.27 -6.14 3.14
CA ARG A 35 7.40 -5.30 3.55
C ARG A 35 8.70 -6.06 3.36
N GLN A 36 9.28 -5.88 2.19
CA GLN A 36 10.62 -6.39 1.86
C GLN A 36 11.72 -5.38 2.22
N ILE A 37 11.34 -4.11 2.44
CA ILE A 37 12.21 -3.04 2.88
C ILE A 37 11.86 -2.71 4.33
N TYR A 38 12.72 -3.08 5.26
CA TYR A 38 12.50 -2.84 6.69
C TYR A 38 12.47 -1.35 7.03
N MET A 39 11.45 -0.91 7.74
CA MET A 39 11.24 0.49 8.10
C MET A 39 11.52 0.81 9.57
N GLY A 40 11.59 -0.20 10.43
CA GLY A 40 11.78 -0.04 11.86
C GLY A 40 10.58 0.55 12.59
N VAL A 41 9.36 0.33 12.09
CA VAL A 41 8.15 0.74 12.80
C VAL A 41 7.78 -0.27 13.89
N ALA A 42 7.02 0.19 14.89
CA ALA A 42 6.64 -0.66 16.01
C ALA A 42 5.89 -1.92 15.54
N GLY A 43 6.34 -3.08 16.01
CA GLY A 43 5.76 -4.38 15.67
C GLY A 43 6.30 -5.02 14.39
N GLU A 44 7.05 -4.30 13.58
CA GLU A 44 7.58 -4.85 12.32
C GLU A 44 8.68 -5.89 12.57
N VAL A 45 8.61 -7.02 11.86
CA VAL A 45 9.61 -8.09 11.93
C VAL A 45 10.69 -7.86 10.88
N PRO A 46 11.99 -7.74 11.28
CA PRO A 46 13.07 -7.46 10.33
C PRO A 46 13.45 -8.74 9.56
N VAL A 47 12.72 -9.04 8.50
CA VAL A 47 13.01 -10.20 7.61
C VAL A 47 13.33 -9.70 6.21
N ASP A 48 14.47 -10.16 5.69
CA ASP A 48 14.87 -10.00 4.29
C ASP A 48 14.84 -11.37 3.60
N LEU A 49 13.84 -11.57 2.73
CA LEU A 49 13.71 -12.82 1.97
C LEU A 49 14.90 -13.12 1.05
N SER A 50 15.71 -12.12 0.70
CA SER A 50 16.92 -12.34 -0.10
C SER A 50 18.01 -13.10 0.67
N GLU A 51 17.99 -13.03 2.01
CA GLU A 51 18.93 -13.71 2.90
C GLU A 51 18.37 -15.03 3.42
N ASP A 52 17.06 -15.17 3.56
CA ASP A 52 16.39 -16.41 3.97
C ASP A 52 15.96 -17.24 2.75
N LYS A 53 16.90 -18.00 2.21
CA LYS A 53 16.64 -18.87 1.03
C LYS A 53 15.52 -19.88 1.26
N LYS A 54 15.31 -20.33 2.50
CA LYS A 54 14.27 -21.29 2.84
C LYS A 54 12.89 -20.61 2.76
N ALA A 55 12.72 -19.48 3.46
CA ALA A 55 11.48 -18.72 3.40
C ALA A 55 11.16 -18.25 1.98
N TYR A 56 12.18 -17.82 1.23
CA TYR A 56 12.03 -17.44 -0.19
C TYR A 56 11.50 -18.62 -1.05
N GLN A 57 12.07 -19.82 -0.89
CA GLN A 57 11.61 -20.99 -1.66
C GLN A 57 10.19 -21.40 -1.24
N GLU A 58 9.90 -21.44 0.06
CA GLU A 58 8.55 -21.72 0.58
C GLU A 58 7.52 -20.72 0.05
N MET A 59 7.89 -19.44 -0.08
CA MET A 59 7.03 -18.40 -0.66
C MET A 59 6.69 -18.71 -2.13
N LYS A 60 7.70 -19.10 -2.93
CA LYS A 60 7.50 -19.48 -4.33
C LYS A 60 6.59 -20.69 -4.48
N ASP A 61 6.81 -21.69 -3.65
CA ASP A 61 5.99 -22.91 -3.66
C ASP A 61 4.55 -22.59 -3.25
N LEU A 62 4.35 -21.77 -2.22
CA LEU A 62 3.04 -21.29 -1.80
C LEU A 62 2.29 -20.58 -2.95
N PHE A 63 2.96 -19.65 -3.65
CA PHE A 63 2.35 -18.93 -4.78
C PHE A 63 1.96 -19.87 -5.92
N LYS A 64 2.80 -20.85 -6.22
CA LYS A 64 2.53 -21.87 -7.24
C LYS A 64 1.35 -22.75 -6.86
N ASP A 65 1.28 -23.20 -5.61
CA ASP A 65 0.30 -24.17 -5.14
C ASP A 65 -1.09 -23.55 -4.92
N THR A 66 -1.14 -22.26 -4.50
CA THR A 66 -2.39 -21.57 -4.16
C THR A 66 -2.90 -20.64 -5.25
N GLY A 67 -2.03 -20.20 -6.17
CA GLY A 67 -2.34 -19.16 -7.14
C GLY A 67 -2.31 -17.75 -6.57
N LEU A 68 -1.98 -17.57 -5.27
CA LEU A 68 -1.74 -16.26 -4.67
C LEU A 68 -0.59 -15.57 -5.40
N LYS A 69 -0.67 -14.25 -5.59
CA LYS A 69 0.36 -13.47 -6.29
C LYS A 69 0.92 -12.38 -5.38
N LEU A 70 2.15 -11.96 -5.65
CA LEU A 70 2.71 -10.76 -5.05
C LEU A 70 2.26 -9.53 -5.84
N LEU A 71 1.56 -8.58 -5.20
CA LEU A 71 1.11 -7.34 -5.84
C LEU A 71 2.26 -6.33 -5.89
N ASP A 72 2.77 -5.97 -4.73
CA ASP A 72 3.79 -4.95 -4.55
C ASP A 72 4.73 -5.29 -3.39
N ILE A 73 5.83 -4.56 -3.33
CA ILE A 73 6.74 -4.54 -2.19
C ILE A 73 6.72 -3.16 -1.53
N GLU A 74 6.76 -3.15 -0.22
CA GLU A 74 6.75 -1.96 0.63
C GLU A 74 8.08 -1.83 1.38
N LEU A 75 8.56 -0.67 1.69
CA LEU A 75 8.22 0.66 1.33
C LEU A 75 9.53 1.40 1.00
N ALA A 76 9.71 1.82 -0.25
CA ALA A 76 10.87 2.58 -0.68
C ALA A 76 10.70 4.07 -0.31
N ARG A 77 11.05 4.44 0.92
CA ARG A 77 10.95 5.83 1.40
C ARG A 77 12.05 6.71 0.86
N ILE A 78 11.69 7.97 0.57
CA ILE A 78 12.62 9.04 0.23
C ILE A 78 12.73 9.98 1.43
N TYR A 79 13.91 10.11 1.99
CA TYR A 79 14.26 10.96 3.13
C TYR A 79 15.63 11.58 2.90
N ASP A 80 16.01 12.58 3.69
CA ASP A 80 17.29 13.27 3.53
C ASP A 80 18.47 12.29 3.65
N GLY A 81 19.29 12.25 2.60
CA GLY A 81 20.45 11.35 2.53
C GLY A 81 20.14 9.89 2.21
N VAL A 82 18.94 9.58 1.68
CA VAL A 82 18.60 8.21 1.27
C VAL A 82 19.58 7.66 0.23
N ASP A 83 20.06 6.44 0.46
CA ASP A 83 20.79 5.65 -0.54
C ASP A 83 19.81 4.74 -1.30
N LEU A 84 19.43 5.14 -2.51
CA LEU A 84 18.50 4.38 -3.36
C LEU A 84 19.09 3.04 -3.81
N GLU A 85 20.43 2.90 -3.86
CA GLU A 85 21.08 1.64 -4.23
C GLU A 85 20.77 0.53 -3.22
N SER A 86 20.51 0.90 -1.95
CA SER A 86 20.11 -0.05 -0.89
C SER A 86 18.82 -0.80 -1.21
N TYR A 87 17.95 -0.27 -2.07
CA TYR A 87 16.69 -0.90 -2.46
C TYR A 87 16.83 -1.97 -3.55
N LYS A 88 17.98 -2.07 -4.22
CA LYS A 88 18.20 -3.02 -5.34
C LYS A 88 17.88 -4.46 -4.97
N ARG A 89 18.31 -4.90 -3.79
CA ARG A 89 18.06 -6.27 -3.33
C ARG A 89 16.57 -6.56 -3.16
N ALA A 90 15.85 -5.61 -2.59
CA ALA A 90 14.40 -5.73 -2.41
C ALA A 90 13.68 -5.75 -3.77
N PHE A 91 14.12 -4.94 -4.74
CA PHE A 91 13.56 -4.91 -6.10
C PHE A 91 13.82 -6.22 -6.84
N ASP A 92 15.04 -6.77 -6.76
CA ASP A 92 15.37 -8.06 -7.36
C ASP A 92 14.54 -9.19 -6.76
N THR A 93 14.42 -9.24 -5.44
CA THR A 93 13.60 -10.21 -4.73
C THR A 93 12.12 -10.07 -5.10
N GLY A 94 11.57 -8.86 -5.06
CA GLY A 94 10.19 -8.58 -5.45
C GLY A 94 9.89 -9.02 -6.88
N LYS A 95 10.75 -8.62 -7.83
CA LYS A 95 10.65 -9.02 -9.24
C LYS A 95 10.65 -10.54 -9.41
N SER A 96 11.57 -11.23 -8.74
CA SER A 96 11.72 -12.68 -8.85
C SER A 96 10.54 -13.45 -8.24
N LEU A 97 9.82 -12.85 -7.28
CA LEU A 97 8.57 -13.34 -6.70
C LEU A 97 7.32 -12.90 -7.48
N GLY A 98 7.48 -12.06 -8.51
CA GLY A 98 6.43 -11.65 -9.42
C GLY A 98 5.75 -10.32 -9.09
N ALA A 99 6.28 -9.53 -8.14
CA ALA A 99 5.80 -8.17 -7.88
C ALA A 99 5.80 -7.32 -9.15
N LYS A 100 4.84 -6.41 -9.21
CA LYS A 100 4.71 -5.43 -10.30
C LYS A 100 4.98 -4.02 -9.84
N HIS A 101 4.80 -3.75 -8.56
CA HIS A 101 4.74 -2.41 -8.01
C HIS A 101 5.66 -2.27 -6.79
N VAL A 102 6.07 -1.03 -6.54
CA VAL A 102 6.80 -0.60 -5.34
C VAL A 102 6.03 0.56 -4.72
N LEU A 103 5.64 0.44 -3.47
CA LEU A 103 5.09 1.56 -2.71
C LEU A 103 6.21 2.50 -2.30
N SER A 104 6.02 3.80 -2.50
CA SER A 104 6.97 4.86 -2.11
C SER A 104 6.28 6.04 -1.46
N SER A 105 6.98 6.73 -0.57
CA SER A 105 6.55 7.99 0.03
C SER A 105 7.74 8.93 0.28
N ILE A 106 7.48 10.25 0.29
CA ILE A 106 8.51 11.29 0.43
C ILE A 106 8.40 11.94 1.81
N TRP A 107 9.47 11.87 2.58
CA TRP A 107 9.55 12.31 3.98
C TRP A 107 10.50 13.50 4.20
N THR A 108 11.16 13.99 3.16
CA THR A 108 11.96 15.21 3.22
C THR A 108 11.10 16.45 3.02
N ASP A 109 11.41 17.54 3.73
CA ASP A 109 10.80 18.86 3.50
C ASP A 109 11.44 19.60 2.29
N ASN A 110 12.58 19.10 1.79
CA ASN A 110 13.22 19.61 0.58
C ASN A 110 12.51 19.07 -0.67
N LYS A 111 11.58 19.84 -1.20
CA LYS A 111 10.73 19.42 -2.34
C LYS A 111 11.54 19.09 -3.60
N GLU A 112 12.55 19.88 -3.94
CA GLU A 112 13.38 19.65 -5.13
C GLU A 112 14.14 18.33 -5.01
N TYR A 113 14.78 18.09 -3.87
CA TYR A 113 15.45 16.84 -3.56
C TYR A 113 14.49 15.65 -3.60
N GLY A 114 13.31 15.79 -3.00
CA GLY A 114 12.30 14.72 -2.99
C GLY A 114 11.84 14.33 -4.40
N ILE A 115 11.60 15.32 -5.27
CA ILE A 115 11.21 15.10 -6.67
C ILE A 115 12.35 14.43 -7.47
N GLU A 116 13.59 14.92 -7.31
CA GLU A 116 14.77 14.35 -7.96
C GLU A 116 14.96 12.87 -7.55
N LYS A 117 14.95 12.60 -6.24
CA LYS A 117 15.11 11.23 -5.71
C LYS A 117 13.97 10.30 -6.11
N PHE A 118 12.76 10.79 -6.23
CA PHE A 118 11.65 9.98 -6.73
C PHE A 118 11.81 9.64 -8.22
N ALA A 119 12.29 10.58 -9.03
CA ALA A 119 12.60 10.30 -10.43
C ALA A 119 13.75 9.27 -10.58
N GLU A 120 14.81 9.38 -9.77
CA GLU A 120 15.90 8.38 -9.72
C GLU A 120 15.41 7.01 -9.25
N LEU A 121 14.52 6.96 -8.27
CA LEU A 121 13.90 5.73 -7.78
C LEU A 121 13.08 5.04 -8.88
N CYS A 122 12.33 5.80 -9.67
CA CYS A 122 11.61 5.27 -10.84
C CYS A 122 12.57 4.68 -11.88
N ASP A 123 13.69 5.37 -12.17
CA ASP A 123 14.71 4.86 -13.10
C ASP A 123 15.39 3.59 -12.56
N LEU A 124 15.60 3.49 -11.26
CA LEU A 124 16.13 2.31 -10.63
C LEU A 124 15.13 1.14 -10.74
N ALA A 125 13.88 1.35 -10.34
CA ALA A 125 12.82 0.34 -10.37
C ALA A 125 12.54 -0.18 -11.80
N LYS A 126 12.66 0.68 -12.80
CA LYS A 126 12.48 0.33 -14.22
C LYS A 126 13.44 -0.76 -14.68
N LYS A 127 14.66 -0.83 -14.12
CA LYS A 127 15.65 -1.89 -14.42
C LYS A 127 15.18 -3.28 -13.96
N TYR A 128 14.21 -3.33 -13.08
CA TYR A 128 13.58 -4.55 -12.55
C TYR A 128 12.16 -4.76 -13.10
N ASP A 129 11.74 -4.02 -14.12
CA ASP A 129 10.36 -4.00 -14.67
C ASP A 129 9.30 -3.71 -13.59
N LEU A 130 9.63 -2.86 -12.61
CA LEU A 130 8.73 -2.42 -11.56
C LEU A 130 8.24 -1.00 -11.81
N THR A 131 7.01 -0.74 -11.43
CA THR A 131 6.47 0.62 -11.32
C THR A 131 6.62 1.13 -9.88
N VAL A 132 6.56 2.44 -9.69
CA VAL A 132 6.65 3.06 -8.36
C VAL A 132 5.41 3.92 -8.15
N GLU A 133 4.63 3.61 -7.15
CA GLU A 133 3.43 4.35 -6.77
C GLU A 133 3.74 5.26 -5.59
N LEU A 134 3.60 6.56 -5.82
CA LEU A 134 3.82 7.57 -4.79
C LEU A 134 2.59 7.79 -3.93
N GLU A 135 2.75 7.56 -2.65
CA GLU A 135 1.72 7.78 -1.64
C GLU A 135 1.81 9.19 -1.05
N ALA A 136 0.67 9.86 -0.95
CA ALA A 136 0.52 11.05 -0.13
C ALA A 136 0.28 10.65 1.31
N VAL A 137 1.15 11.07 2.24
CA VAL A 137 1.00 10.82 3.67
C VAL A 137 0.88 12.16 4.41
N PRO A 138 -0.27 12.51 5.03
CA PRO A 138 -0.52 13.85 5.57
C PRO A 138 0.47 14.35 6.62
N ILE A 139 1.27 13.46 7.19
CA ILE A 139 2.33 13.77 8.18
C ILE A 139 3.75 13.73 7.60
N ALA A 140 3.91 13.43 6.31
CA ALA A 140 5.19 13.35 5.60
C ALA A 140 5.54 14.66 4.86
N GLY A 141 6.53 14.62 3.98
CA GLY A 141 6.92 15.77 3.14
C GLY A 141 5.96 16.03 1.99
N VAL A 142 5.37 14.97 1.40
CA VAL A 142 4.28 15.04 0.41
C VAL A 142 2.99 14.62 1.09
N LYS A 143 2.04 15.57 1.23
CA LYS A 143 0.90 15.47 2.15
C LYS A 143 -0.43 15.29 1.46
N SER A 144 -0.53 15.61 0.17
CA SER A 144 -1.79 15.61 -0.57
C SER A 144 -1.64 14.96 -1.94
N PHE A 145 -2.76 14.49 -2.48
CA PHE A 145 -2.82 13.90 -3.82
C PHE A 145 -2.61 14.95 -4.92
N ALA A 146 -2.92 16.22 -4.63
CA ALA A 146 -2.56 17.33 -5.51
C ALA A 146 -1.03 17.46 -5.65
N GLU A 147 -0.29 17.37 -4.54
CA GLU A 147 1.18 17.40 -4.58
C GLU A 147 1.78 16.19 -5.33
N VAL A 148 1.23 14.98 -5.13
CA VAL A 148 1.61 13.80 -5.91
C VAL A 148 1.39 14.02 -7.40
N ALA A 149 0.20 14.52 -7.77
CA ALA A 149 -0.11 14.79 -9.17
C ALA A 149 0.86 15.79 -9.82
N ASP A 150 1.26 16.81 -9.08
CA ASP A 150 2.23 17.81 -9.57
C ASP A 150 3.63 17.19 -9.75
N ILE A 151 4.06 16.32 -8.83
CA ILE A 151 5.32 15.57 -8.97
C ILE A 151 5.28 14.69 -10.22
N LEU A 152 4.22 13.91 -10.44
CA LEU A 152 4.08 13.05 -11.61
C LEU A 152 4.11 13.83 -12.93
N LYS A 153 3.46 15.01 -12.97
CA LYS A 153 3.51 15.92 -14.12
C LYS A 153 4.94 16.48 -14.41
N ILE A 154 5.71 16.70 -13.35
CA ILE A 154 7.10 17.20 -13.47
C ILE A 154 8.02 16.11 -14.00
N ILE A 155 8.02 14.91 -13.36
CA ILE A 155 8.98 13.86 -13.69
C ILE A 155 8.66 13.10 -14.97
N LYS A 156 7.40 12.99 -15.36
CA LYS A 156 6.90 12.35 -16.60
C LYS A 156 7.48 10.96 -16.87
N LYS A 157 7.57 10.12 -15.81
CA LYS A 157 8.01 8.73 -15.93
C LYS A 157 6.83 7.82 -16.20
N ASP A 158 6.96 6.91 -17.17
CA ASP A 158 5.92 5.95 -17.57
C ASP A 158 5.65 4.86 -16.53
N ASN A 159 6.64 4.62 -15.67
CA ASN A 159 6.55 3.68 -14.56
C ASN A 159 6.27 4.34 -13.20
N ALA A 160 5.99 5.65 -13.16
CA ALA A 160 5.52 6.33 -11.97
C ALA A 160 3.99 6.34 -11.90
N GLY A 161 3.44 6.20 -10.72
CA GLY A 161 2.00 6.24 -10.46
C GLY A 161 1.65 6.88 -9.13
N LEU A 162 0.35 6.99 -8.90
CA LEU A 162 -0.24 7.51 -7.68
C LEU A 162 -0.77 6.34 -6.86
N MET A 163 -0.32 6.20 -5.61
CA MET A 163 -0.93 5.30 -4.65
C MET A 163 -2.14 5.99 -4.00
N MET A 164 -3.32 5.45 -4.24
CA MET A 164 -4.53 5.86 -3.55
C MET A 164 -4.65 5.06 -2.25
N ASP A 165 -4.50 5.72 -1.10
CA ASP A 165 -4.92 5.20 0.21
C ASP A 165 -6.16 6.00 0.66
N THR A 166 -7.27 5.30 0.89
CA THR A 166 -8.55 5.94 1.27
C THR A 166 -8.48 6.69 2.59
N HIS A 167 -7.69 6.19 3.56
CA HIS A 167 -7.44 6.87 4.82
C HIS A 167 -6.65 8.16 4.60
N HIS A 168 -5.56 8.10 3.86
CA HIS A 168 -4.72 9.27 3.61
C HIS A 168 -5.43 10.32 2.76
N PHE A 169 -6.21 9.91 1.76
CA PHE A 169 -7.04 10.82 0.98
C PHE A 169 -8.02 11.60 1.86
N ASN A 170 -8.73 10.91 2.74
CA ASN A 170 -9.64 11.54 3.68
C ASN A 170 -8.92 12.51 4.64
N ARG A 171 -7.72 12.12 5.14
CA ARG A 171 -6.95 12.95 6.08
C ARG A 171 -6.27 14.14 5.43
N ALA A 172 -5.93 14.05 4.14
CA ALA A 172 -5.43 15.18 3.35
C ALA A 172 -6.53 16.19 3.01
N ASN A 173 -7.81 15.80 3.19
CA ASN A 173 -8.96 16.60 2.79
C ASN A 173 -8.94 16.99 1.30
N ASP A 174 -8.44 16.07 0.47
CA ASP A 174 -8.42 16.23 -0.97
C ASP A 174 -9.84 16.14 -1.59
N SER A 175 -10.03 16.81 -2.72
CA SER A 175 -11.32 16.88 -3.39
C SER A 175 -11.55 15.69 -4.32
N ILE A 176 -12.73 15.08 -4.24
CA ILE A 176 -13.18 14.05 -5.19
C ILE A 176 -13.18 14.59 -6.64
N GLU A 177 -13.52 15.85 -6.83
CA GLU A 177 -13.52 16.47 -8.17
C GLU A 177 -12.10 16.57 -8.74
N LEU A 178 -11.10 16.86 -7.88
CA LEU A 178 -9.68 16.82 -8.29
C LEU A 178 -9.28 15.39 -8.69
N LEU A 179 -9.64 14.40 -7.89
CA LEU A 179 -9.32 12.99 -8.16
C LEU A 179 -9.83 12.53 -9.53
N LYS A 180 -11.03 12.95 -9.93
CA LYS A 180 -11.63 12.66 -11.25
C LYS A 180 -10.81 13.20 -12.42
N THR A 181 -9.97 14.21 -12.21
CA THR A 181 -9.15 14.82 -13.28
C THR A 181 -7.85 14.05 -13.55
N PHE A 182 -7.46 13.13 -12.67
CA PHE A 182 -6.20 12.42 -12.83
C PHE A 182 -6.28 11.35 -13.92
N PRO A 183 -5.19 11.16 -14.70
CA PRO A 183 -5.12 10.14 -15.73
C PRO A 183 -5.34 8.73 -15.14
N SER A 184 -6.13 7.90 -15.83
CA SER A 184 -6.44 6.55 -15.35
C SER A 184 -5.20 5.66 -15.21
N GLU A 185 -4.20 5.86 -16.05
CA GLU A 185 -2.93 5.13 -16.04
C GLU A 185 -2.03 5.42 -14.82
N TRP A 186 -2.35 6.44 -14.01
CA TRP A 186 -1.64 6.69 -12.75
C TRP A 186 -2.08 5.74 -11.65
N PHE A 187 -3.26 5.13 -11.77
CA PHE A 187 -3.82 4.21 -10.77
C PHE A 187 -3.54 2.76 -11.17
N ARG A 188 -2.70 2.06 -10.43
CA ARG A 188 -2.37 0.66 -10.69
C ARG A 188 -2.91 -0.27 -9.63
N TYR A 189 -2.97 0.19 -8.39
CA TYR A 189 -3.68 -0.42 -7.27
C TYR A 189 -4.04 0.66 -6.24
N ALA A 190 -4.85 0.32 -5.25
CA ALA A 190 -5.24 1.24 -4.20
C ALA A 190 -5.22 0.55 -2.84
N GLN A 191 -4.79 1.25 -1.80
CA GLN A 191 -4.97 0.81 -0.42
C GLN A 191 -6.32 1.26 0.10
N ILE A 192 -7.06 0.32 0.69
CA ILE A 192 -8.42 0.56 1.15
C ILE A 192 -8.61 0.18 2.62
N CYS A 193 -9.27 1.05 3.34
CA CYS A 193 -9.84 0.85 4.66
C CYS A 193 -10.91 1.90 4.92
N ASP A 194 -11.63 1.76 6.02
CA ASP A 194 -12.41 2.83 6.63
C ASP A 194 -11.69 3.32 7.89
N ALA A 195 -12.20 4.35 8.53
CA ALA A 195 -11.63 4.86 9.78
C ALA A 195 -12.64 5.76 10.51
N PRO A 196 -12.48 5.96 11.84
CA PRO A 196 -13.29 6.90 12.59
C PRO A 196 -13.03 8.35 12.13
N LEU A 197 -13.80 9.29 12.65
CA LEU A 197 -13.61 10.71 12.39
C LEU A 197 -12.14 11.12 12.65
N ALA A 198 -11.61 11.99 11.80
CA ALA A 198 -10.27 12.53 11.97
C ALA A 198 -10.14 13.29 13.30
N PRO A 199 -9.25 12.90 14.20
CA PRO A 199 -8.96 13.68 15.39
C PRO A 199 -8.17 14.93 15.02
N LEU A 200 -8.23 15.96 15.84
CA LEU A 200 -7.46 17.20 15.63
C LEU A 200 -5.99 17.04 16.07
N GLU A 201 -5.74 16.18 17.04
CA GLU A 201 -4.40 15.97 17.60
C GLU A 201 -3.59 15.01 16.74
N LYS A 202 -2.37 15.43 16.36
CA LYS A 202 -1.45 14.67 15.51
C LYS A 202 -1.15 13.27 16.05
N ASP A 203 -0.94 13.13 17.35
CA ASP A 203 -0.61 11.84 17.96
C ASP A 203 -1.75 10.83 17.83
N LYS A 204 -3.00 11.30 17.99
CA LYS A 204 -4.19 10.46 17.77
C LYS A 204 -4.39 10.12 16.30
N MET A 205 -4.02 11.01 15.38
CA MET A 205 -4.03 10.68 13.95
C MET A 205 -3.05 9.55 13.66
N ILE A 206 -1.84 9.59 14.24
CA ILE A 206 -0.83 8.54 14.08
C ILE A 206 -1.30 7.23 14.71
N GLU A 207 -1.94 7.28 15.87
CA GLU A 207 -2.52 6.10 16.53
C GLU A 207 -3.56 5.41 15.63
N ILE A 208 -4.50 6.16 15.06
CA ILE A 208 -5.51 5.61 14.14
C ILE A 208 -4.84 5.06 12.89
N MET A 209 -3.92 5.80 12.29
CA MET A 209 -3.21 5.39 11.07
C MET A 209 -2.50 4.04 11.23
N ARG A 210 -1.95 3.77 12.42
CA ARG A 210 -1.12 2.59 12.71
C ARG A 210 -1.81 1.46 13.44
N GLY A 211 -3.03 1.66 13.97
CA GLY A 211 -3.66 0.64 14.79
C GLY A 211 -5.14 0.84 15.08
N GLY A 212 -5.81 1.78 14.41
CA GLY A 212 -7.20 2.14 14.67
C GLY A 212 -8.04 2.37 13.43
N ARG A 213 -7.68 1.78 12.28
CA ARG A 213 -8.50 1.81 11.08
C ARG A 213 -9.70 0.85 11.22
N ASP A 214 -10.77 1.06 10.49
CA ASP A 214 -12.01 0.30 10.57
C ASP A 214 -12.27 -0.54 9.32
N TYR A 215 -13.11 -1.57 9.47
CA TYR A 215 -13.63 -2.34 8.34
C TYR A 215 -14.47 -1.45 7.42
N LEU A 216 -14.45 -1.73 6.13
CA LEU A 216 -15.23 -0.97 5.14
C LEU A 216 -16.71 -0.95 5.49
N GLY A 217 -17.24 0.27 5.64
CA GLY A 217 -18.62 0.55 6.04
C GLY A 217 -18.86 0.60 7.57
N GLU A 218 -17.81 0.48 8.38
CA GLU A 218 -17.91 0.64 9.84
C GLU A 218 -17.35 1.99 10.34
N GLY A 219 -16.62 2.73 9.48
CA GLY A 219 -16.08 4.05 9.77
C GLY A 219 -16.87 5.20 9.17
N LEU A 220 -16.22 6.32 8.97
CA LEU A 220 -16.81 7.57 8.50
C LEU A 220 -16.17 8.13 7.21
N ILE A 221 -15.33 7.35 6.54
CA ILE A 221 -14.76 7.73 5.25
C ILE A 221 -15.79 7.41 4.15
N ASP A 222 -16.05 8.36 3.25
CA ASP A 222 -16.84 8.08 2.04
C ASP A 222 -15.99 7.32 1.00
N VAL A 223 -15.66 6.06 1.33
CA VAL A 223 -14.82 5.19 0.52
C VAL A 223 -15.44 4.95 -0.86
N ALA A 224 -16.76 4.84 -0.94
CA ALA A 224 -17.45 4.62 -2.21
C ALA A 224 -17.25 5.78 -3.20
N SER A 225 -17.38 7.03 -2.75
CA SER A 225 -17.14 8.19 -3.60
C SER A 225 -15.69 8.27 -4.08
N ILE A 226 -14.72 7.93 -3.21
CA ILE A 226 -13.30 7.88 -3.58
C ILE A 226 -13.08 6.84 -4.69
N LEU A 227 -13.50 5.60 -4.46
CA LEU A 227 -13.26 4.51 -5.40
C LEU A 227 -14.05 4.65 -6.71
N ASN A 228 -15.20 5.30 -6.68
CA ASN A 228 -15.98 5.61 -7.89
C ASN A 228 -15.40 6.78 -8.70
N ALA A 229 -14.47 7.56 -8.12
CA ALA A 229 -13.77 8.63 -8.84
C ALA A 229 -12.51 8.15 -9.58
N MET A 230 -12.16 6.87 -9.48
CA MET A 230 -10.97 6.26 -10.08
C MET A 230 -11.32 4.96 -10.84
N PRO A 231 -10.45 4.45 -11.73
CA PRO A 231 -10.67 3.16 -12.38
C PRO A 231 -10.67 2.01 -11.37
N ILE A 232 -11.35 0.90 -11.72
CA ILE A 232 -11.25 -0.33 -10.93
C ILE A 232 -9.84 -0.91 -11.11
N VAL A 233 -9.15 -1.06 -10.00
CA VAL A 233 -7.80 -1.63 -9.89
C VAL A 233 -7.79 -2.68 -8.75
N PRO A 234 -6.73 -3.48 -8.57
CA PRO A 234 -6.60 -4.29 -7.36
C PRO A 234 -6.66 -3.44 -6.09
N TYR A 235 -7.37 -3.93 -5.08
CA TYR A 235 -7.53 -3.26 -3.79
C TYR A 235 -6.68 -3.96 -2.74
N SER A 236 -5.66 -3.29 -2.23
CA SER A 236 -4.83 -3.75 -1.12
C SER A 236 -5.47 -3.31 0.19
N ILE A 237 -5.89 -4.27 1.01
CA ILE A 237 -6.55 -3.95 2.28
C ILE A 237 -5.47 -3.63 3.30
N GLU A 238 -5.32 -2.33 3.61
CA GLU A 238 -4.39 -1.83 4.62
C GLU A 238 -5.17 -1.33 5.83
N LEU A 239 -5.42 -2.26 6.77
CA LEU A 239 -6.32 -2.03 7.89
C LEU A 239 -5.66 -2.47 9.21
N PRO A 240 -4.63 -1.75 9.70
CA PRO A 240 -4.09 -2.02 11.01
C PRO A 240 -5.12 -1.67 12.09
N ASN A 241 -5.48 -2.66 12.92
CA ASN A 241 -6.38 -2.46 14.05
C ASN A 241 -6.00 -3.38 15.21
N SER A 242 -5.33 -2.81 16.21
CA SER A 242 -4.78 -3.57 17.35
C SER A 242 -5.85 -4.31 18.14
N LYS A 243 -7.03 -3.72 18.33
CA LYS A 243 -8.15 -4.35 19.07
C LYS A 243 -8.72 -5.55 18.31
N ARG A 244 -8.86 -5.44 16.98
CA ARG A 244 -9.36 -6.53 16.14
C ARG A 244 -8.35 -7.67 16.06
N VAL A 245 -7.06 -7.36 16.03
CA VAL A 245 -5.99 -8.37 16.08
C VAL A 245 -5.97 -9.08 17.43
N GLU A 246 -6.17 -8.37 18.54
CA GLU A 246 -6.28 -8.97 19.88
C GLU A 246 -7.49 -9.90 19.97
N GLU A 247 -8.63 -9.51 19.38
CA GLU A 247 -9.88 -10.27 19.44
C GLU A 247 -9.87 -11.51 18.52
N TYR A 248 -9.34 -11.41 17.30
CA TYR A 248 -9.48 -12.45 16.25
C TYR A 248 -8.17 -13.10 15.80
N GLY A 249 -7.02 -12.62 16.28
CA GLY A 249 -5.72 -12.93 15.70
C GLY A 249 -5.57 -12.36 14.28
N TYR A 250 -4.37 -12.45 13.71
CA TYR A 250 -4.12 -11.90 12.37
C TYR A 250 -4.96 -12.57 11.28
N GLU A 251 -5.09 -13.89 11.30
CA GLU A 251 -5.86 -14.62 10.28
C GLU A 251 -7.36 -14.30 10.36
N GLY A 252 -7.94 -14.30 11.55
CA GLY A 252 -9.34 -13.94 11.74
C GLY A 252 -9.63 -12.49 11.38
N HIS A 253 -8.71 -11.56 11.70
CA HIS A 253 -8.79 -10.17 11.30
C HIS A 253 -8.70 -10.02 9.76
N ALA A 254 -7.71 -10.64 9.11
CA ALA A 254 -7.55 -10.61 7.66
C ALA A 254 -8.78 -11.17 6.93
N LYS A 255 -9.36 -12.25 7.44
CA LYS A 255 -10.61 -12.82 6.89
C LYS A 255 -11.77 -11.83 6.94
N LYS A 256 -11.97 -11.17 8.09
CA LYS A 256 -13.02 -10.14 8.25
C LYS A 256 -12.76 -8.92 7.36
N CYS A 257 -11.51 -8.50 7.23
CA CYS A 257 -11.11 -7.45 6.29
C CYS A 257 -11.59 -7.76 4.86
N LEU A 258 -11.32 -8.96 4.38
CA LEU A 258 -11.71 -9.39 3.03
C LEU A 258 -13.23 -9.49 2.86
N GLU A 259 -13.91 -10.08 3.83
CA GLU A 259 -15.37 -10.26 3.79
C GLU A 259 -16.11 -8.91 3.74
N THR A 260 -15.71 -7.97 4.60
CA THR A 260 -16.31 -6.63 4.63
C THR A 260 -15.98 -5.82 3.38
N ALA A 261 -14.72 -5.91 2.89
CA ALA A 261 -14.31 -5.24 1.67
C ALA A 261 -15.10 -5.75 0.44
N LYS A 262 -15.23 -7.06 0.28
CA LYS A 262 -16.05 -7.66 -0.80
C LYS A 262 -17.49 -7.17 -0.74
N LYS A 263 -18.12 -7.31 0.43
CA LYS A 263 -19.52 -6.88 0.62
C LYS A 263 -19.72 -5.40 0.29
N TYR A 264 -18.83 -4.53 0.80
CA TYR A 264 -18.93 -3.10 0.58
C TYR A 264 -18.70 -2.73 -0.90
N CYS A 265 -17.61 -3.22 -1.46
CA CYS A 265 -17.26 -2.90 -2.84
C CYS A 265 -18.28 -3.46 -3.85
N ASP A 266 -18.83 -4.67 -3.62
CA ASP A 266 -19.86 -5.23 -4.51
C ASP A 266 -21.17 -4.45 -4.46
N THR A 267 -21.45 -3.79 -3.34
CA THR A 267 -22.67 -2.99 -3.16
C THR A 267 -22.52 -1.56 -3.71
N PHE A 268 -21.38 -0.92 -3.48
CA PHE A 268 -21.26 0.53 -3.66
C PHE A 268 -20.22 0.99 -4.68
N VAL A 269 -19.33 0.11 -5.16
CA VAL A 269 -18.22 0.50 -6.02
C VAL A 269 -18.44 0.01 -7.45
N THR A 270 -18.59 0.96 -8.37
CA THR A 270 -18.74 0.70 -9.82
C THR A 270 -17.49 1.09 -10.61
N GLY A 271 -16.61 1.93 -10.03
CA GLY A 271 -15.50 2.58 -10.71
C GLY A 271 -15.96 3.61 -11.76
N ARG A 272 -14.99 4.27 -12.40
CA ARG A 272 -15.24 5.17 -13.54
C ARG A 272 -14.74 4.59 -14.83
#